data_119fc4a41f5ed33b71df5d8d60e67ad3
#
_entry.id   119fc4a41f5ed33b71df5d8d60e67ad3
#
_cell.length_a   1.000
_cell.length_b   1.000
_cell.length_c   1.000
_cell.angle_alpha   90.00
_cell.angle_beta   90.00
_cell.angle_gamma   90.00
#
_symmetry.space_group_name_H-M   'P 1'
#
loop_
_entity.id
_entity.type
_entity.pdbx_description
1 polymer ?
#
loop_
_entity_poly.entity_id
_entity_poly.type
_entity_poly.pdbx_seq_one_letter_code
_entity_poly.pdbx_strand_id
1 'polypeptide(L)'
;IAMGFRGSDAAKESAEIILTDDNFATIVEAIKEGRAVYANIKKFVTYIFASNIPEIIPFIAFVLFKIPLPLTVMQILAVDLGTDVVPALGLGVEPPEKGIMNEPPRPRHKKLMDFKLLSRAYFFLGPIEAILCMGGFYFAYLSMGWQWGMPMPSEGIIYTTATTMTLAGIVASQIGNVFACRTEKGSVFKVGLFKNKLVLFGILVEVILIAALIYTPFLQ
;
A
#
# COMPACT_ATOMS: atom_id res chain seq x y z
N ILE A 1 -27.62 19.74 10.69
CA ILE A 1 -28.33 18.72 9.89
C ILE A 1 -29.70 19.27 9.52
N ALA A 2 -30.11 19.16 8.26
CA ALA A 2 -31.45 19.52 7.79
C ALA A 2 -32.13 18.32 7.11
N MET A 3 -33.46 18.35 7.08
CA MET A 3 -34.30 17.41 6.33
C MET A 3 -34.32 17.81 4.85
N GLY A 4 -34.28 16.84 3.94
CA GLY A 4 -34.23 17.08 2.51
C GLY A 4 -35.58 17.53 1.93
N PHE A 5 -36.65 16.80 2.24
CA PHE A 5 -38.00 17.12 1.76
C PHE A 5 -38.70 18.10 2.68
N ARG A 6 -38.63 17.93 4.01
CA ARG A 6 -39.36 18.73 5.02
C ARG A 6 -38.59 19.94 5.51
N GLY A 7 -37.26 20.04 5.20
CA GLY A 7 -36.44 21.19 5.60
C GLY A 7 -36.72 22.42 4.74
N SER A 8 -36.80 23.61 5.39
CA SER A 8 -36.81 24.86 4.65
C SER A 8 -35.50 25.12 3.92
N ASP A 9 -35.50 25.92 2.88
CA ASP A 9 -34.28 26.23 2.11
C ASP A 9 -33.23 26.92 3.00
N ALA A 10 -33.62 27.80 3.88
CA ALA A 10 -32.72 28.42 4.85
C ALA A 10 -32.07 27.39 5.81
N ALA A 11 -32.82 26.36 6.23
CA ALA A 11 -32.27 25.28 7.04
C ALA A 11 -31.27 24.41 6.26
N LYS A 12 -31.54 24.16 4.98
CA LYS A 12 -30.66 23.40 4.09
C LYS A 12 -29.37 24.16 3.80
N GLU A 13 -29.45 25.46 3.52
CA GLU A 13 -28.27 26.31 3.29
C GLU A 13 -27.37 26.42 4.52
N SER A 14 -27.95 26.39 5.73
CA SER A 14 -27.20 26.48 6.99
C SER A 14 -26.68 25.13 7.49
N ALA A 15 -27.08 24.03 6.87
CA ALA A 15 -26.74 22.69 7.35
C ALA A 15 -25.52 22.10 6.66
N GLU A 16 -24.62 21.51 7.43
CA GLU A 16 -23.48 20.74 6.89
C GLU A 16 -23.88 19.36 6.33
N ILE A 17 -25.03 18.83 6.74
CA ILE A 17 -25.56 17.54 6.30
C ILE A 17 -27.05 17.69 6.01
N ILE A 18 -27.47 17.21 4.84
CA ILE A 18 -28.87 17.18 4.44
C ILE A 18 -29.29 15.71 4.29
N LEU A 19 -30.38 15.31 4.99
CA LEU A 19 -30.95 13.98 4.91
C LEU A 19 -31.94 13.91 3.74
N THR A 20 -31.54 13.38 2.62
CA THR A 20 -32.35 13.31 1.40
C THR A 20 -33.57 12.42 1.51
N ASP A 21 -33.58 11.48 2.45
CA ASP A 21 -34.67 10.55 2.75
C ASP A 21 -35.51 10.97 3.97
N ASP A 22 -35.22 12.09 4.58
CA ASP A 22 -35.83 12.60 5.82
C ASP A 22 -35.84 11.58 6.99
N ASN A 23 -34.90 10.63 6.97
CA ASN A 23 -34.82 9.56 7.96
C ASN A 23 -33.61 9.75 8.90
N PHE A 24 -33.87 9.90 10.20
CA PHE A 24 -32.82 10.03 11.20
C PHE A 24 -31.96 8.78 11.36
N ALA A 25 -32.43 7.58 11.01
CA ALA A 25 -31.65 6.36 11.08
C ALA A 25 -30.47 6.40 10.09
N THR A 26 -30.61 7.11 8.98
CA THR A 26 -29.55 7.33 7.97
C THR A 26 -28.35 8.08 8.53
N ILE A 27 -28.52 8.89 9.60
CA ILE A 27 -27.42 9.56 10.30
C ILE A 27 -26.44 8.52 10.89
N VAL A 28 -26.97 7.45 11.46
CA VAL A 28 -26.14 6.39 12.07
C VAL A 28 -25.32 5.67 11.01
N GLU A 29 -25.93 5.38 9.86
CA GLU A 29 -25.22 4.80 8.72
C GLU A 29 -24.17 5.76 8.16
N ALA A 30 -24.49 7.04 8.01
CA ALA A 30 -23.53 8.06 7.56
C ALA A 30 -22.32 8.17 8.52
N ILE A 31 -22.55 8.11 9.85
CA ILE A 31 -21.46 8.11 10.83
C ILE A 31 -20.62 6.84 10.69
N LYS A 32 -21.23 5.69 10.50
CA LYS A 32 -20.53 4.41 10.32
C LYS A 32 -19.65 4.43 9.05
N GLU A 33 -20.20 4.87 7.92
CA GLU A 33 -19.46 5.03 6.67
C GLU A 33 -18.34 6.07 6.79
N GLY A 34 -18.60 7.22 7.42
CA GLY A 34 -17.56 8.23 7.68
C GLY A 34 -16.39 7.69 8.53
N ARG A 35 -16.69 6.85 9.53
CA ARG A 35 -15.65 6.16 10.31
C ARG A 35 -14.88 5.14 9.47
N ALA A 36 -15.57 4.41 8.59
CA ALA A 36 -14.95 3.46 7.67
C ALA A 36 -14.01 4.17 6.68
N VAL A 37 -14.45 5.26 6.06
CA VAL A 37 -13.64 6.08 5.16
C VAL A 37 -12.36 6.54 5.85
N TYR A 38 -12.47 7.07 7.08
CA TYR A 38 -11.29 7.49 7.84
C TYR A 38 -10.32 6.33 8.12
N ALA A 39 -10.85 5.16 8.52
CA ALA A 39 -10.04 3.96 8.75
C ALA A 39 -9.36 3.50 7.44
N ASN A 40 -10.07 3.54 6.32
CA ASN A 40 -9.56 3.13 5.02
C ASN A 40 -8.46 4.08 4.50
N ILE A 41 -8.61 5.40 4.72
CA ILE A 41 -7.52 6.36 4.44
C ILE A 41 -6.26 6.00 5.23
N LYS A 42 -6.38 5.61 6.50
CA LYS A 42 -5.22 5.15 7.29
C LYS A 42 -4.57 3.89 6.70
N LYS A 43 -5.36 2.92 6.27
CA LYS A 43 -4.88 1.69 5.61
C LYS A 43 -4.11 2.03 4.33
N PHE A 44 -4.71 2.84 3.48
CA PHE A 44 -4.12 3.36 2.25
C PHE A 44 -2.77 4.06 2.51
N VAL A 45 -2.76 5.04 3.44
CA VAL A 45 -1.53 5.79 3.77
C VAL A 45 -0.46 4.88 4.36
N THR A 46 -0.84 3.91 5.21
CA THR A 46 0.12 2.95 5.78
C THR A 46 0.75 2.09 4.70
N TYR A 47 -0.03 1.62 3.74
CA TYR A 47 0.43 0.82 2.60
C TYR A 47 1.45 1.61 1.77
N ILE A 48 1.09 2.81 1.30
CA ILE A 48 1.98 3.65 0.47
C ILE A 48 3.28 4.00 1.21
N PHE A 49 3.21 4.37 2.50
CA PHE A 49 4.43 4.69 3.25
C PHE A 49 5.33 3.49 3.47
N ALA A 50 4.79 2.29 3.62
CA ALA A 50 5.59 1.08 3.71
C ALA A 50 6.25 0.76 2.37
N SER A 51 5.51 0.84 1.26
CA SER A 51 6.01 0.56 -0.10
C SER A 51 7.16 1.46 -0.54
N ASN A 52 7.27 2.69 -0.03
CA ASN A 52 8.38 3.59 -0.35
C ASN A 52 9.73 3.14 0.26
N ILE A 53 9.73 2.36 1.32
CA ILE A 53 10.97 1.93 2.00
C ILE A 53 11.82 0.98 1.14
N PRO A 54 11.26 -0.08 0.51
CA PRO A 54 12.03 -0.95 -0.37
C PRO A 54 12.55 -0.25 -1.63
N GLU A 55 12.11 0.96 -1.94
CA GLU A 55 12.66 1.79 -3.02
C GLU A 55 13.82 2.66 -2.53
N ILE A 56 13.71 3.23 -1.32
CA ILE A 56 14.72 4.11 -0.72
C ILE A 56 15.95 3.31 -0.26
N ILE A 57 15.77 2.15 0.36
CA ILE A 57 16.86 1.34 0.93
C ILE A 57 17.88 0.90 -0.12
N PRO A 58 17.52 0.45 -1.35
CA PRO A 58 18.46 0.16 -2.41
C PRO A 58 19.37 1.35 -2.78
N PHE A 59 18.84 2.56 -2.83
CA PHE A 59 19.64 3.77 -3.08
C PHE A 59 20.60 4.08 -1.94
N ILE A 60 20.13 3.95 -0.70
CA ILE A 60 21.00 4.11 0.48
C ILE A 60 22.12 3.07 0.43
N ALA A 61 21.81 1.82 0.11
CA ALA A 61 22.79 0.75 -0.01
C ALA A 61 23.80 1.01 -1.12
N PHE A 62 23.34 1.47 -2.29
CA PHE A 62 24.21 1.89 -3.40
C PHE A 62 25.22 2.96 -2.96
N VAL A 63 24.77 4.00 -2.27
CA VAL A 63 25.64 5.11 -1.85
C VAL A 63 26.61 4.69 -0.74
N LEU A 64 26.13 3.98 0.29
CA LEU A 64 26.92 3.64 1.48
C LEU A 64 27.88 2.48 1.24
N PHE A 65 27.43 1.44 0.54
CA PHE A 65 28.20 0.20 0.37
C PHE A 65 28.87 0.12 -1.01
N LYS A 66 28.68 1.14 -1.88
CA LYS A 66 29.25 1.17 -3.23
C LYS A 66 28.93 -0.09 -4.05
N ILE A 67 27.75 -0.66 -3.85
CA ILE A 67 27.22 -1.76 -4.65
C ILE A 67 26.62 -1.21 -5.96
N PRO A 68 26.46 -2.00 -7.02
CA PRO A 68 25.68 -1.59 -8.19
C PRO A 68 24.25 -1.19 -7.79
N LEU A 69 23.65 -0.27 -8.54
CA LEU A 69 22.30 0.23 -8.24
C LEU A 69 21.28 -0.91 -8.31
N PRO A 70 20.62 -1.31 -7.19
CA PRO A 70 19.77 -2.49 -7.20
C PRO A 70 18.41 -2.28 -7.88
N LEU A 71 17.99 -1.02 -8.06
CA LEU A 71 16.70 -0.66 -8.64
C LEU A 71 16.87 0.59 -9.50
N THR A 72 16.49 0.51 -10.77
CA THR A 72 16.57 1.63 -11.70
C THR A 72 15.41 2.61 -11.52
N VAL A 73 15.60 3.86 -11.94
CA VAL A 73 14.53 4.89 -11.88
C VAL A 73 13.27 4.46 -12.66
N MET A 74 13.47 3.80 -13.82
CA MET A 74 12.33 3.30 -14.61
C MET A 74 11.55 2.20 -13.88
N GLN A 75 12.26 1.34 -13.15
CA GLN A 75 11.62 0.29 -12.33
C GLN A 75 10.84 0.90 -11.17
N ILE A 76 11.35 1.96 -10.51
CA ILE A 76 10.62 2.69 -9.47
C ILE A 76 9.32 3.28 -10.05
N LEU A 77 9.41 3.98 -11.18
CA LEU A 77 8.21 4.53 -11.83
C LEU A 77 7.20 3.44 -12.21
N ALA A 78 7.68 2.27 -12.62
CA ALA A 78 6.80 1.14 -12.92
C ALA A 78 6.10 0.60 -11.66
N VAL A 79 6.78 0.62 -10.51
CA VAL A 79 6.20 0.25 -9.21
C VAL A 79 5.17 1.29 -8.79
N ASP A 80 5.58 2.55 -8.63
CA ASP A 80 4.73 3.64 -8.13
C ASP A 80 3.46 3.84 -8.95
N LEU A 81 3.58 3.88 -10.28
CA LEU A 81 2.44 4.17 -11.17
C LEU A 81 1.71 2.91 -11.61
N GLY A 82 2.40 1.78 -11.69
CA GLY A 82 1.87 0.56 -12.24
C GLY A 82 1.32 -0.41 -11.21
N THR A 83 2.06 -0.68 -10.14
CA THR A 83 1.67 -1.72 -9.18
C THR A 83 0.98 -1.16 -7.94
N ASP A 84 1.41 -0.04 -7.38
CA ASP A 84 0.90 0.47 -6.10
C ASP A 84 -0.50 1.08 -6.15
N VAL A 85 -0.86 1.73 -7.26
CA VAL A 85 -2.08 2.56 -7.32
C VAL A 85 -3.36 1.74 -7.14
N VAL A 86 -3.50 0.63 -7.86
CA VAL A 86 -4.76 -0.13 -7.87
C VAL A 86 -5.04 -0.83 -6.55
N PRO A 87 -4.08 -1.55 -5.92
CA PRO A 87 -4.27 -2.11 -4.59
C PRO A 87 -4.52 -1.06 -3.51
N ALA A 88 -3.82 0.08 -3.58
CA ALA A 88 -4.02 1.19 -2.66
C ALA A 88 -5.46 1.73 -2.73
N LEU A 89 -6.01 1.93 -3.94
CA LEU A 89 -7.42 2.29 -4.13
C LEU A 89 -8.36 1.21 -3.57
N GLY A 90 -7.99 -0.07 -3.72
CA GLY A 90 -8.71 -1.19 -3.15
C GLY A 90 -8.85 -1.10 -1.62
N LEU A 91 -7.81 -0.64 -0.92
CA LEU A 91 -7.86 -0.38 0.52
C LEU A 91 -8.79 0.77 0.87
N GLY A 92 -8.94 1.76 -0.02
CA GLY A 92 -9.83 2.91 0.16
C GLY A 92 -11.32 2.54 0.20
N VAL A 93 -11.72 1.43 -0.39
CA VAL A 93 -13.11 0.96 -0.46
C VAL A 93 -13.38 -0.28 0.41
N GLU A 94 -12.51 -0.59 1.36
CA GLU A 94 -12.70 -1.70 2.29
C GLU A 94 -13.98 -1.48 3.11
N PRO A 95 -14.83 -2.51 3.31
CA PRO A 95 -16.04 -2.37 4.09
C PRO A 95 -15.75 -2.02 5.56
N PRO A 96 -16.71 -1.39 6.28
CA PRO A 96 -16.54 -1.06 7.69
C PRO A 96 -16.13 -2.25 8.54
N GLU A 97 -15.13 -2.09 9.39
CA GLU A 97 -14.69 -3.14 10.31
C GLU A 97 -15.78 -3.44 11.34
N LYS A 98 -15.88 -4.71 11.73
CA LYS A 98 -16.84 -5.12 12.78
C LYS A 98 -16.56 -4.36 14.06
N GLY A 99 -17.62 -3.77 14.64
CA GLY A 99 -17.50 -3.04 15.91
C GLY A 99 -17.02 -1.60 15.77
N ILE A 100 -16.88 -1.04 14.56
CA ILE A 100 -16.44 0.34 14.33
C ILE A 100 -17.31 1.37 15.06
N MET A 101 -18.60 1.07 15.27
CA MET A 101 -19.53 1.92 16.02
C MET A 101 -19.39 1.80 17.53
N ASN A 102 -18.73 0.75 18.04
CA ASN A 102 -18.47 0.57 19.47
C ASN A 102 -17.25 1.37 19.94
N GLU A 103 -16.47 1.93 19.00
CA GLU A 103 -15.34 2.78 19.33
C GLU A 103 -15.82 4.19 19.76
N PRO A 104 -15.15 4.82 20.72
CA PRO A 104 -15.47 6.20 21.10
C PRO A 104 -15.27 7.17 19.93
N PRO A 105 -15.94 8.33 19.94
CA PRO A 105 -15.70 9.38 18.95
C PRO A 105 -14.23 9.80 18.93
N ARG A 106 -13.70 10.04 17.72
CA ARG A 106 -12.32 10.47 17.56
C ARG A 106 -12.13 11.89 18.15
N PRO A 107 -11.10 12.10 19.00
CA PRO A 107 -10.75 13.44 19.45
C PRO A 107 -10.39 14.35 18.28
N ARG A 108 -10.84 15.60 18.29
CA ARG A 108 -10.60 16.58 17.20
C ARG A 108 -9.11 16.85 16.92
N HIS A 109 -8.26 16.76 17.93
CA HIS A 109 -6.80 16.96 17.82
C HIS A 109 -6.04 15.74 17.29
N LYS A 110 -6.70 14.57 17.14
CA LYS A 110 -6.02 13.34 16.67
C LYS A 110 -5.74 13.46 15.17
N LYS A 111 -4.44 13.51 14.83
CA LYS A 111 -3.96 13.56 13.45
C LYS A 111 -4.22 12.23 12.73
N LEU A 112 -4.39 12.28 11.42
CA LEU A 112 -4.51 11.09 10.56
C LEU A 112 -3.20 10.28 10.60
N MET A 113 -2.09 10.96 10.36
CA MET A 113 -0.73 10.41 10.47
C MET A 113 -0.25 10.57 11.91
N ASP A 114 -0.52 9.55 12.73
CA ASP A 114 -0.02 9.46 14.09
C ASP A 114 1.29 8.64 14.13
N PHE A 115 2.03 8.75 15.23
CA PHE A 115 3.30 8.03 15.40
C PHE A 115 3.14 6.50 15.26
N LYS A 116 1.98 5.98 15.66
CA LYS A 116 1.68 4.55 15.55
C LYS A 116 1.60 4.10 14.09
N LEU A 117 0.94 4.88 13.23
CA LEU A 117 0.86 4.61 11.79
C LEU A 117 2.26 4.67 11.16
N LEU A 118 2.98 5.76 11.43
CA LEU A 118 4.33 5.96 10.86
C LEU A 118 5.30 4.88 11.32
N SER A 119 5.26 4.50 12.61
CA SER A 119 6.14 3.43 13.10
C SER A 119 5.80 2.07 12.49
N ARG A 120 4.52 1.77 12.29
CA ARG A 120 4.10 0.54 11.61
C ARG A 120 4.59 0.50 10.16
N ALA A 121 4.47 1.60 9.44
CA ALA A 121 4.90 1.68 8.05
C ALA A 121 6.44 1.65 7.93
N TYR A 122 7.13 2.55 8.61
CA TYR A 122 8.57 2.77 8.42
C TYR A 122 9.49 1.85 9.21
N PHE A 123 9.05 1.33 10.37
CA PHE A 123 9.89 0.49 11.21
C PHE A 123 9.46 -0.98 11.29
N PHE A 124 8.33 -1.33 10.70
CA PHE A 124 7.88 -2.72 10.69
C PHE A 124 7.63 -3.24 9.26
N LEU A 125 6.64 -2.72 8.54
CA LEU A 125 6.28 -3.23 7.21
C LEU A 125 7.37 -2.92 6.17
N GLY A 126 7.77 -1.67 6.04
CA GLY A 126 8.77 -1.25 5.07
C GLY A 126 10.12 -1.97 5.18
N PRO A 127 10.72 -2.11 6.37
CA PRO A 127 11.94 -2.89 6.52
C PRO A 127 11.82 -4.36 6.13
N ILE A 128 10.67 -4.99 6.36
CA ILE A 128 10.43 -6.37 5.90
C ILE A 128 10.48 -6.42 4.37
N GLU A 129 9.81 -5.49 3.70
CA GLU A 129 9.84 -5.39 2.24
C GLU A 129 11.26 -5.10 1.72
N ALA A 130 11.98 -4.16 2.35
CA ALA A 130 13.36 -3.83 1.99
C ALA A 130 14.31 -5.03 2.16
N ILE A 131 14.15 -5.82 3.21
CA ILE A 131 14.95 -7.04 3.42
C ILE A 131 14.66 -8.07 2.32
N LEU A 132 13.39 -8.22 1.93
CA LEU A 132 13.01 -9.17 0.88
C LEU A 132 13.57 -8.75 -0.48
N CYS A 133 13.45 -7.48 -0.85
CA CYS A 133 13.95 -7.00 -2.14
C CYS A 133 15.48 -7.03 -2.22
N MET A 134 16.18 -6.57 -1.19
CA MET A 134 17.66 -6.64 -1.13
C MET A 134 18.16 -8.07 -0.99
N GLY A 135 17.40 -8.92 -0.30
CA GLY A 135 17.66 -10.36 -0.23
C GLY A 135 17.62 -11.01 -1.62
N GLY A 136 16.62 -10.65 -2.44
CA GLY A 136 16.52 -11.06 -3.83
C GLY A 136 17.72 -10.61 -4.68
N PHE A 137 18.14 -9.34 -4.50
CA PHE A 137 19.31 -8.79 -5.16
C PHE A 137 20.58 -9.60 -4.88
N TYR A 138 20.91 -9.78 -3.60
CA TYR A 138 22.11 -10.55 -3.21
C TYR A 138 21.99 -12.03 -3.56
N PHE A 139 20.81 -12.61 -3.45
CA PHE A 139 20.57 -13.99 -3.84
C PHE A 139 20.87 -14.22 -5.33
N ALA A 140 20.46 -13.30 -6.19
CA ALA A 140 20.79 -13.38 -7.63
C ALA A 140 22.30 -13.39 -7.86
N TYR A 141 23.05 -12.46 -7.25
CA TYR A 141 24.50 -12.43 -7.36
C TYR A 141 25.17 -13.71 -6.87
N LEU A 142 24.78 -14.20 -5.69
CA LEU A 142 25.34 -15.41 -5.08
C LEU A 142 25.04 -16.66 -5.92
N SER A 143 23.81 -16.78 -6.42
CA SER A 143 23.39 -17.93 -7.24
C SER A 143 24.10 -18.00 -8.60
N MET A 144 24.55 -16.84 -9.10
CA MET A 144 25.30 -16.74 -10.36
C MET A 144 26.82 -16.73 -10.18
N GLY A 145 27.32 -17.12 -8.99
CA GLY A 145 28.73 -17.37 -8.73
C GLY A 145 29.53 -16.20 -8.16
N TRP A 146 28.89 -15.05 -7.86
CA TRP A 146 29.57 -13.99 -7.14
C TRP A 146 29.82 -14.41 -5.68
N GLN A 147 30.97 -14.01 -5.14
CA GLN A 147 31.38 -14.31 -3.76
C GLN A 147 31.72 -13.03 -3.00
N TRP A 148 31.51 -13.04 -1.70
CA TRP A 148 31.84 -11.91 -0.84
C TRP A 148 33.30 -11.51 -0.99
N GLY A 149 33.54 -10.20 -1.17
CA GLY A 149 34.87 -9.65 -1.39
C GLY A 149 35.27 -9.47 -2.86
N MET A 150 34.50 -10.01 -3.79
CA MET A 150 34.70 -9.73 -5.22
C MET A 150 33.97 -8.43 -5.62
N PRO A 151 34.48 -7.67 -6.61
CA PRO A 151 33.73 -6.56 -7.18
C PRO A 151 32.40 -7.07 -7.78
N MET A 152 31.31 -6.37 -7.52
CA MET A 152 30.00 -6.72 -8.08
C MET A 152 29.91 -6.18 -9.52
N PRO A 153 29.60 -7.02 -10.51
CA PRO A 153 29.32 -6.54 -11.86
C PRO A 153 28.18 -5.55 -11.90
N SER A 154 28.36 -4.41 -12.55
CA SER A 154 27.33 -3.37 -12.73
C SER A 154 26.64 -3.44 -14.10
N GLU A 155 26.98 -4.44 -14.91
CA GLU A 155 26.46 -4.67 -16.26
C GLU A 155 26.38 -6.17 -16.55
N GLY A 156 25.66 -6.51 -17.61
CA GLY A 156 25.50 -7.88 -18.07
C GLY A 156 24.44 -8.68 -17.31
N ILE A 157 24.36 -9.97 -17.63
CA ILE A 157 23.23 -10.83 -17.23
C ILE A 157 23.08 -10.98 -15.71
N ILE A 158 24.18 -10.95 -14.96
CA ILE A 158 24.15 -11.05 -13.49
C ILE A 158 23.44 -9.82 -12.90
N TYR A 159 23.84 -8.63 -13.37
CA TYR A 159 23.26 -7.37 -12.92
C TYR A 159 21.78 -7.25 -13.30
N THR A 160 21.43 -7.55 -14.56
CA THR A 160 20.04 -7.51 -15.02
C THR A 160 19.16 -8.49 -14.25
N THR A 161 19.66 -9.70 -13.98
CA THR A 161 18.93 -10.67 -13.16
C THR A 161 18.74 -10.15 -11.73
N ALA A 162 19.77 -9.54 -11.14
CA ALA A 162 19.70 -9.04 -9.78
C ALA A 162 18.72 -7.86 -9.65
N THR A 163 18.71 -6.91 -10.58
CA THR A 163 17.71 -5.81 -10.57
C THR A 163 16.30 -6.31 -10.83
N THR A 164 16.14 -7.31 -11.70
CA THR A 164 14.83 -7.97 -11.91
C THR A 164 14.35 -8.70 -10.66
N MET A 165 15.24 -9.39 -9.93
CA MET A 165 14.90 -10.04 -8.66
C MET A 165 14.54 -9.03 -7.58
N THR A 166 15.21 -7.85 -7.57
CA THR A 166 14.84 -6.75 -6.67
C THR A 166 13.42 -6.26 -6.95
N LEU A 167 13.12 -5.97 -8.23
CA LEU A 167 11.80 -5.54 -8.66
C LEU A 167 10.71 -6.58 -8.33
N ALA A 168 10.95 -7.85 -8.66
CA ALA A 168 10.04 -8.94 -8.34
C ALA A 168 9.84 -9.10 -6.82
N GLY A 169 10.90 -8.90 -6.02
CA GLY A 169 10.85 -8.92 -4.57
C GLY A 169 9.98 -7.81 -4.00
N ILE A 170 10.07 -6.59 -4.56
CA ILE A 170 9.20 -5.45 -4.18
C ILE A 170 7.74 -5.81 -4.46
N VAL A 171 7.39 -6.17 -5.69
CA VAL A 171 6.00 -6.48 -6.06
C VAL A 171 5.44 -7.64 -5.24
N ALA A 172 6.21 -8.70 -5.02
CA ALA A 172 5.77 -9.82 -4.19
C ALA A 172 5.53 -9.41 -2.73
N SER A 173 6.37 -8.53 -2.17
CA SER A 173 6.18 -8.02 -0.81
C SER A 173 5.01 -7.04 -0.70
N GLN A 174 4.74 -6.23 -1.73
CA GLN A 174 3.57 -5.36 -1.82
C GLN A 174 2.25 -6.14 -1.76
N ILE A 175 2.17 -7.30 -2.43
CA ILE A 175 1.02 -8.22 -2.30
C ILE A 175 0.83 -8.65 -0.84
N GLY A 176 1.89 -8.98 -0.12
CA GLY A 176 1.83 -9.27 1.31
C GLY A 176 1.40 -8.07 2.14
N ASN A 177 1.94 -6.90 1.84
CA ASN A 177 1.67 -5.65 2.53
C ASN A 177 0.23 -5.19 2.36
N VAL A 178 -0.36 -5.29 1.16
CA VAL A 178 -1.77 -4.92 0.96
C VAL A 178 -2.69 -5.77 1.85
N PHE A 179 -2.43 -7.07 1.98
CA PHE A 179 -3.19 -7.91 2.91
C PHE A 179 -2.95 -7.54 4.38
N ALA A 180 -1.71 -7.22 4.76
CA ALA A 180 -1.38 -6.76 6.11
C ALA A 180 -2.07 -5.44 6.46
N CYS A 181 -2.26 -4.54 5.49
CA CYS A 181 -2.90 -3.25 5.67
C CYS A 181 -4.43 -3.29 5.68
N ARG A 182 -5.08 -4.38 5.24
CA ARG A 182 -6.55 -4.50 5.20
C ARG A 182 -7.23 -4.37 6.56
N THR A 183 -6.51 -4.64 7.65
CA THR A 183 -7.05 -4.49 9.00
C THR A 183 -6.07 -3.73 9.90
N GLU A 184 -6.60 -2.91 10.81
CA GLU A 184 -5.77 -2.21 11.80
C GLU A 184 -5.57 -3.06 13.06
N LYS A 185 -6.58 -3.78 13.51
CA LYS A 185 -6.60 -4.50 14.79
C LYS A 185 -6.93 -5.99 14.66
N GLY A 186 -7.44 -6.42 13.52
CA GLY A 186 -7.92 -7.77 13.29
C GLY A 186 -6.97 -8.64 12.48
N SER A 187 -7.35 -9.91 12.34
CA SER A 187 -6.71 -10.81 11.40
C SER A 187 -7.37 -10.71 10.03
N VAL A 188 -6.58 -10.59 8.97
CA VAL A 188 -7.07 -10.57 7.59
C VAL A 188 -7.87 -11.84 7.23
N PHE A 189 -7.54 -12.97 7.85
CA PHE A 189 -8.28 -14.23 7.68
C PHE A 189 -9.72 -14.15 8.23
N LYS A 190 -9.96 -13.36 9.29
CA LYS A 190 -11.31 -13.15 9.85
C LYS A 190 -12.13 -12.18 8.99
N VAL A 191 -11.48 -11.23 8.32
CA VAL A 191 -12.14 -10.32 7.36
C VAL A 191 -12.48 -11.07 6.08
N GLY A 192 -11.66 -12.04 5.69
CA GLY A 192 -11.77 -12.85 4.47
C GLY A 192 -10.90 -12.29 3.35
N LEU A 193 -9.92 -13.10 2.94
CA LEU A 193 -8.92 -12.71 1.93
C LEU A 193 -9.56 -12.25 0.60
N PHE A 194 -10.61 -12.90 0.17
CA PHE A 194 -11.23 -12.71 -1.14
C PHE A 194 -12.46 -11.76 -1.14
N LYS A 195 -12.78 -11.12 -0.01
CA LYS A 195 -13.95 -10.24 0.07
C LYS A 195 -13.83 -8.96 -0.74
N ASN A 196 -12.65 -8.35 -0.74
CA ASN A 196 -12.44 -7.11 -1.47
C ASN A 196 -11.97 -7.42 -2.90
N LYS A 197 -12.91 -7.35 -3.83
CA LYS A 197 -12.65 -7.66 -5.25
C LYS A 197 -11.69 -6.65 -5.91
N LEU A 198 -11.67 -5.40 -5.44
CA LEU A 198 -10.79 -4.39 -6.01
C LEU A 198 -9.33 -4.60 -5.60
N VAL A 199 -9.08 -5.04 -4.36
CA VAL A 199 -7.74 -5.48 -3.93
C VAL A 199 -7.27 -6.68 -4.76
N LEU A 200 -8.13 -7.67 -4.99
CA LEU A 200 -7.78 -8.84 -5.82
C LEU A 200 -7.51 -8.46 -7.27
N PHE A 201 -8.30 -7.52 -7.82
CA PHE A 201 -8.06 -6.98 -9.15
C PHE A 201 -6.72 -6.23 -9.20
N GLY A 202 -6.40 -5.44 -8.17
CA GLY A 202 -5.10 -4.77 -8.05
C GLY A 202 -3.94 -5.77 -8.07
N ILE A 203 -4.00 -6.81 -7.26
CA ILE A 203 -2.98 -7.89 -7.24
C ILE A 203 -2.86 -8.56 -8.61
N LEU A 204 -3.97 -8.80 -9.31
CA LEU A 204 -3.92 -9.36 -10.66
C LEU A 204 -3.20 -8.42 -11.64
N VAL A 205 -3.49 -7.12 -11.57
CA VAL A 205 -2.82 -6.09 -12.39
C VAL A 205 -1.32 -6.06 -12.09
N GLU A 206 -0.92 -6.08 -10.81
CA GLU A 206 0.49 -6.14 -10.40
C GLU A 206 1.20 -7.35 -11.00
N VAL A 207 0.61 -8.55 -10.88
CA VAL A 207 1.20 -9.80 -11.39
C VAL A 207 1.32 -9.77 -12.92
N ILE A 208 0.32 -9.27 -13.62
CA ILE A 208 0.35 -9.15 -15.09
C ILE A 208 1.42 -8.13 -15.50
N LEU A 209 1.49 -6.98 -14.82
CA LEU A 209 2.44 -5.93 -15.15
C LEU A 209 3.89 -6.40 -14.94
N ILE A 210 4.19 -7.00 -13.78
CA ILE A 210 5.53 -7.50 -13.51
C ILE A 210 5.91 -8.61 -14.49
N ALA A 211 5.00 -9.51 -14.83
CA ALA A 211 5.25 -10.53 -15.84
C ALA A 211 5.53 -9.90 -17.23
N ALA A 212 4.77 -8.88 -17.61
CA ALA A 212 5.00 -8.15 -18.86
C ALA A 212 6.39 -7.48 -18.88
N LEU A 213 6.77 -6.82 -17.78
CA LEU A 213 8.09 -6.16 -17.66
C LEU A 213 9.26 -7.15 -17.71
N ILE A 214 9.10 -8.34 -17.11
CA ILE A 214 10.18 -9.35 -17.08
C ILE A 214 10.29 -10.11 -18.39
N TYR A 215 9.17 -10.47 -19.03
CA TYR A 215 9.18 -11.40 -20.16
C TYR A 215 9.03 -10.74 -21.54
N THR A 216 8.69 -9.45 -21.61
CA THR A 216 8.55 -8.77 -22.90
C THR A 216 9.86 -8.11 -23.29
N PRO A 217 10.55 -8.55 -24.36
CA PRO A 217 11.89 -8.05 -24.74
C PRO A 217 11.93 -6.54 -25.02
N PHE A 218 10.82 -5.94 -25.42
CA PHE A 218 10.71 -4.50 -25.69
C PHE A 218 10.65 -3.65 -24.40
N LEU A 219 10.28 -4.25 -23.26
CA LEU A 219 10.11 -3.57 -21.98
C LEU A 219 11.30 -3.83 -21.00
N GLN A 220 12.26 -4.63 -21.41
CA GLN A 220 13.46 -4.97 -20.63
C GLN A 220 14.53 -3.90 -20.71
#